data_8ce062a3c4d98849bd3d87a4620ffd7e
#
_entry.id   8ce062a3c4d98849bd3d87a4620ffd7e
#
_cell.length_a   1.000
_cell.length_b   1.000
_cell.length_c   1.000
_cell.angle_alpha   90.00
_cell.angle_beta   90.00
_cell.angle_gamma   90.00
#
_symmetry.space_group_name_H-M   'P 1'
#
loop_
_entity.id
_entity.type
_entity.pdbx_description
1 polymer ?
#
loop_
_entity_poly.entity_id
_entity_poly.type
_entity_poly.pdbx_seq_one_letter_code
_entity_poly.pdbx_strand_id
1 'polypeptide(L)'
;ENELEGAIPQEISNLTSLIELDLSKNNLSGELPNQIGALINLDKFFLDDNQLSGLIPEALCELQINWSSNYYFNLSGNQFCPVYPECVESYLGSQIVDNCEGFFELWGVSYFAEEIIDLNLQSSNLEGNIPPEIGEFYNLVSLNLSSNNLNGHIPTELGSLANLQYLNLSYNQLEGEIPSDIANLLELRELKLHKNYFSGAIPSSIGLLSNLEYLNLYDNQLTGLI
;
A
#
# COMPACT_ATOMS: atom_id res chain seq x y z
N GLU A 1 -13.94 30.10 12.00
CA GLU A 1 -14.27 30.05 10.55
C GLU A 1 -13.62 31.24 9.85
N ASN A 2 -12.82 31.00 8.84
CA ASN A 2 -12.24 31.99 7.93
C ASN A 2 -12.28 31.41 6.49
N GLU A 3 -11.74 32.17 5.56
CA GLU A 3 -11.62 31.76 4.14
C GLU A 3 -10.14 31.58 3.75
N LEU A 4 -9.33 31.03 4.67
CA LEU A 4 -7.92 30.72 4.39
C LEU A 4 -7.83 29.63 3.33
N GLU A 5 -7.00 29.84 2.30
CA GLU A 5 -6.81 28.93 1.19
C GLU A 5 -5.32 28.62 0.93
N GLY A 6 -5.05 27.58 0.16
CA GLY A 6 -3.69 27.15 -0.18
C GLY A 6 -3.05 26.25 0.87
N ALA A 7 -1.77 25.96 0.70
CA ALA A 7 -1.06 25.02 1.56
C ALA A 7 -0.58 25.66 2.88
N ILE A 8 -0.49 24.85 3.92
CA ILE A 8 0.17 25.23 5.17
C ILE A 8 1.67 25.36 4.87
N PRO A 9 2.27 26.56 5.07
CA PRO A 9 3.67 26.76 4.73
C PRO A 9 4.58 26.01 5.72
N GLN A 10 5.67 25.42 5.22
CA GLN A 10 6.64 24.71 6.07
C GLN A 10 7.24 25.59 7.16
N GLU A 11 7.31 26.90 6.94
CA GLU A 11 7.82 27.91 7.87
C GLU A 11 6.99 28.02 9.16
N ILE A 12 5.78 27.45 9.22
CA ILE A 12 4.98 27.36 10.45
C ILE A 12 5.76 26.65 11.56
N SER A 13 6.63 25.73 11.19
CA SER A 13 7.53 25.00 12.09
C SER A 13 8.50 25.90 12.87
N ASN A 14 8.75 27.11 12.41
CA ASN A 14 9.59 28.08 13.12
C ASN A 14 8.91 28.63 14.40
N LEU A 15 7.61 28.42 14.55
CA LEU A 15 6.83 28.86 15.70
C LEU A 15 6.98 27.88 16.88
N THR A 16 8.22 27.54 17.25
CA THR A 16 8.51 26.48 18.24
C THR A 16 7.97 26.73 19.64
N SER A 17 7.49 27.94 19.95
CA SER A 17 6.81 28.27 21.21
C SER A 17 5.30 28.13 21.13
N LEU A 18 4.75 27.68 19.98
CA LEU A 18 3.32 27.55 19.79
C LEU A 18 2.76 26.45 20.69
N ILE A 19 1.66 26.75 21.39
CA ILE A 19 0.98 25.83 22.30
C ILE A 19 -0.34 25.33 21.69
N GLU A 20 -0.98 26.17 20.87
CA GLU A 20 -2.24 25.85 20.20
C GLU A 20 -2.18 26.30 18.74
N LEU A 21 -2.50 25.41 17.83
CA LEU A 21 -2.68 25.68 16.40
C LEU A 21 -4.09 25.26 16.01
N ASP A 22 -4.94 26.23 15.76
CA ASP A 22 -6.29 26.03 15.27
C ASP A 22 -6.44 26.70 13.90
N LEU A 23 -6.48 25.90 12.86
CA LEU A 23 -6.74 26.27 11.47
C LEU A 23 -8.02 25.59 10.95
N SER A 24 -8.86 25.07 11.84
CA SER A 24 -10.09 24.37 11.47
C SER A 24 -11.06 25.26 10.68
N LYS A 25 -11.91 24.62 9.89
CA LYS A 25 -13.00 25.25 9.12
C LYS A 25 -12.53 26.38 8.22
N ASN A 26 -11.63 26.01 7.30
CA ASN A 26 -11.09 26.86 6.25
C ASN A 26 -11.11 26.12 4.90
N ASN A 27 -10.47 26.67 3.88
CA ASN A 27 -10.28 26.07 2.55
C ASN A 27 -8.82 25.68 2.30
N LEU A 28 -8.08 25.32 3.37
CA LEU A 28 -6.67 24.92 3.24
C LEU A 28 -6.57 23.61 2.44
N SER A 29 -5.56 23.54 1.58
CA SER A 29 -5.34 22.41 0.66
C SER A 29 -3.87 22.00 0.64
N GLY A 30 -3.56 20.92 -0.10
CA GLY A 30 -2.19 20.38 -0.17
C GLY A 30 -1.82 19.57 1.06
N GLU A 31 -0.54 19.24 1.16
CA GLU A 31 -0.01 18.32 2.15
C GLU A 31 0.29 19.01 3.50
N LEU A 32 0.25 18.23 4.58
CA LEU A 32 0.76 18.67 5.87
C LEU A 32 2.30 18.59 5.85
N PRO A 33 3.02 19.71 6.09
CA PRO A 33 4.47 19.69 5.96
C PRO A 33 5.14 18.80 7.03
N ASN A 34 6.15 18.02 6.62
CA ASN A 34 6.93 17.16 7.52
C ASN A 34 7.51 17.91 8.71
N GLN A 35 7.82 19.19 8.52
CA GLN A 35 8.37 20.05 9.56
C GLN A 35 7.41 20.32 10.73
N ILE A 36 6.15 19.90 10.63
CA ILE A 36 5.16 20.08 11.72
C ILE A 36 5.62 19.47 13.05
N GLY A 37 6.41 18.38 13.01
CA GLY A 37 6.99 17.74 14.19
C GLY A 37 7.93 18.63 15.01
N ALA A 38 8.40 19.75 14.46
CA ALA A 38 9.23 20.73 15.19
C ALA A 38 8.44 21.55 16.22
N LEU A 39 7.10 21.51 16.20
CA LEU A 39 6.22 22.23 17.14
C LEU A 39 6.09 21.48 18.47
N ILE A 40 7.20 21.12 19.09
CA ILE A 40 7.28 20.23 20.27
C ILE A 40 6.56 20.72 21.53
N ASN A 41 6.17 21.99 21.56
CA ASN A 41 5.41 22.59 22.67
C ASN A 41 3.89 22.62 22.40
N LEU A 42 3.46 22.08 21.26
CA LEU A 42 2.05 22.09 20.87
C LEU A 42 1.25 21.14 21.77
N ASP A 43 0.20 21.66 22.41
CA ASP A 43 -0.74 20.92 23.25
C ASP A 43 -2.07 20.68 22.52
N LYS A 44 -2.43 21.62 21.60
CA LYS A 44 -3.66 21.52 20.82
C LYS A 44 -3.42 21.73 19.33
N PHE A 45 -4.03 20.86 18.52
CA PHE A 45 -3.85 20.83 17.07
C PHE A 45 -5.17 20.53 16.34
N PHE A 46 -5.72 21.55 15.67
CA PHE A 46 -6.99 21.45 14.96
C PHE A 46 -6.83 21.89 13.50
N LEU A 47 -7.09 20.97 12.60
CA LEU A 47 -7.11 21.18 11.14
C LEU A 47 -8.42 20.69 10.52
N ASP A 48 -9.42 20.32 11.34
CA ASP A 48 -10.68 19.74 10.85
C ASP A 48 -11.41 20.65 9.85
N ASP A 49 -12.22 20.01 9.01
CA ASP A 49 -13.03 20.68 7.97
C ASP A 49 -12.20 21.61 7.05
N ASN A 50 -11.21 21.02 6.36
CA ASN A 50 -10.40 21.62 5.32
C ASN A 50 -10.34 20.71 4.08
N GLN A 51 -9.44 20.98 3.15
CA GLN A 51 -9.18 20.19 1.95
C GLN A 51 -7.73 19.68 1.93
N LEU A 52 -7.13 19.49 3.12
CA LEU A 52 -5.76 18.95 3.23
C LEU A 52 -5.72 17.52 2.72
N SER A 53 -4.66 17.14 2.00
CA SER A 53 -4.54 15.88 1.28
C SER A 53 -3.15 15.26 1.44
N GLY A 54 -2.91 14.15 0.76
CA GLY A 54 -1.63 13.44 0.85
C GLY A 54 -1.46 12.67 2.16
N LEU A 55 -0.22 12.27 2.44
CA LEU A 55 0.12 11.53 3.64
C LEU A 55 0.18 12.43 4.88
N ILE A 56 -0.20 11.88 6.01
CA ILE A 56 0.10 12.48 7.31
C ILE A 56 1.55 12.10 7.66
N PRO A 57 2.45 13.10 7.89
CA PRO A 57 3.85 12.78 8.17
C PRO A 57 4.04 12.09 9.53
N GLU A 58 4.91 11.07 9.57
CA GLU A 58 5.32 10.38 10.81
C GLU A 58 5.84 11.34 11.89
N ALA A 59 6.46 12.45 11.47
CA ALA A 59 6.93 13.51 12.37
C ALA A 59 5.81 14.10 13.25
N LEU A 60 4.54 13.93 12.87
CA LEU A 60 3.42 14.32 13.73
C LEU A 60 3.44 13.58 15.06
N CYS A 61 3.89 12.33 15.08
CA CYS A 61 3.96 11.51 16.28
C CYS A 61 5.05 11.96 17.29
N GLU A 62 5.92 12.89 16.89
CA GLU A 62 6.90 13.51 17.81
C GLU A 62 6.26 14.53 18.76
N LEU A 63 5.06 15.03 18.41
CA LEU A 63 4.32 15.96 19.25
C LEU A 63 3.74 15.26 20.48
N GLN A 64 3.72 15.97 21.61
CA GLN A 64 3.23 15.45 22.90
C GLN A 64 1.74 15.71 23.11
N ILE A 65 0.94 15.53 22.06
CA ILE A 65 -0.52 15.78 22.07
C ILE A 65 -1.25 14.55 22.62
N ASN A 66 -2.35 14.77 23.31
CA ASN A 66 -3.27 13.68 23.67
C ASN A 66 -4.19 13.36 22.48
N TRP A 67 -3.74 12.48 21.59
CA TRP A 67 -4.42 12.07 20.36
C TRP A 67 -5.83 11.47 20.60
N SER A 68 -6.06 10.87 21.75
CA SER A 68 -7.34 10.21 22.07
C SER A 68 -8.46 11.16 22.46
N SER A 69 -8.24 12.47 22.45
CA SER A 69 -9.21 13.46 22.90
C SER A 69 -9.43 14.58 21.91
N ASN A 70 -10.65 14.69 21.39
CA ASN A 70 -11.08 15.78 20.50
C ASN A 70 -10.99 17.18 21.14
N TYR A 71 -10.64 17.28 22.40
CA TYR A 71 -10.33 18.56 23.06
C TYR A 71 -8.94 19.08 22.70
N TYR A 72 -8.03 18.18 22.33
CA TYR A 72 -6.64 18.52 22.03
C TYR A 72 -6.29 18.34 20.54
N PHE A 73 -7.08 17.54 19.82
CA PHE A 73 -6.74 17.12 18.47
C PHE A 73 -7.96 16.84 17.61
N ASN A 74 -7.96 17.35 16.37
CA ASN A 74 -8.95 16.97 15.36
C ASN A 74 -8.41 17.22 13.95
N LEU A 75 -8.38 16.19 13.09
CA LEU A 75 -8.04 16.25 11.67
C LEU A 75 -9.19 15.80 10.77
N SER A 76 -10.38 15.55 11.29
CA SER A 76 -11.52 15.03 10.51
C SER A 76 -11.96 15.99 9.41
N GLY A 77 -12.67 15.47 8.41
CA GLY A 77 -13.19 16.28 7.32
C GLY A 77 -12.14 16.85 6.38
N ASN A 78 -11.04 16.13 6.20
CA ASN A 78 -9.99 16.38 5.23
C ASN A 78 -9.92 15.26 4.17
N GLN A 79 -8.88 15.25 3.36
CA GLN A 79 -8.63 14.30 2.28
C GLN A 79 -7.29 13.57 2.49
N PHE A 80 -6.90 13.34 3.76
CA PHE A 80 -5.67 12.60 4.03
C PHE A 80 -5.78 11.16 3.58
N CYS A 81 -4.73 10.70 2.93
CA CYS A 81 -4.66 9.35 2.39
C CYS A 81 -4.12 8.34 3.43
N PRO A 82 -4.62 7.08 3.43
CA PRO A 82 -3.96 6.02 4.18
C PRO A 82 -2.58 5.76 3.53
N VAL A 83 -1.54 5.40 4.20
CA VAL A 83 -1.29 4.77 5.47
C VAL A 83 -1.12 5.87 6.55
N TYR A 84 -1.82 5.74 7.66
CA TYR A 84 -1.78 6.77 8.71
C TYR A 84 -0.74 6.41 9.78
N PRO A 85 -0.03 7.43 10.35
CA PRO A 85 0.84 7.21 11.50
C PRO A 85 0.12 6.56 12.66
N GLU A 86 0.75 5.57 13.32
CA GLU A 86 0.16 4.78 14.39
C GLU A 86 -0.44 5.63 15.54
N CYS A 87 0.19 6.78 15.83
CA CYS A 87 -0.26 7.67 16.89
C CYS A 87 -1.64 8.30 16.64
N VAL A 88 -2.06 8.44 15.38
CA VAL A 88 -3.33 9.12 15.00
C VAL A 88 -4.33 8.20 14.32
N GLU A 89 -3.92 7.04 13.83
CA GLU A 89 -4.73 6.14 13.00
C GLU A 89 -6.13 5.88 13.59
N SER A 90 -6.21 5.59 14.88
CA SER A 90 -7.47 5.32 15.56
C SER A 90 -8.31 6.57 15.88
N TYR A 91 -7.78 7.76 15.70
CA TYR A 91 -8.39 9.02 16.17
C TYR A 91 -8.58 10.07 15.07
N LEU A 92 -8.21 9.73 13.85
CA LEU A 92 -8.16 10.66 12.72
C LEU A 92 -9.53 11.21 12.31
N GLY A 93 -10.60 10.49 12.62
CA GLY A 93 -11.96 10.83 12.18
C GLY A 93 -12.18 10.48 10.70
N SER A 94 -13.29 10.95 10.13
CA SER A 94 -13.61 10.67 8.72
C SER A 94 -12.73 11.47 7.77
N GLN A 95 -12.19 10.79 6.74
CA GLN A 95 -11.47 11.38 5.63
C GLN A 95 -12.21 11.11 4.32
N ILE A 96 -12.05 12.00 3.34
CA ILE A 96 -12.54 11.81 1.97
C ILE A 96 -11.36 11.30 1.14
N VAL A 97 -11.32 9.99 0.91
CA VAL A 97 -10.15 9.31 0.30
C VAL A 97 -10.28 9.05 -1.20
N ASP A 98 -11.28 9.63 -1.86
CA ASP A 98 -11.60 9.38 -3.27
C ASP A 98 -10.46 9.77 -4.25
N ASN A 99 -9.51 10.59 -3.81
CA ASN A 99 -8.41 11.13 -4.62
C ASN A 99 -7.03 10.64 -4.16
N CYS A 100 -6.95 9.51 -3.46
CA CYS A 100 -5.68 8.94 -3.00
C CYS A 100 -5.01 8.14 -4.13
N GLU A 101 -4.42 8.83 -5.11
CA GLU A 101 -3.67 8.18 -6.19
C GLU A 101 -2.49 7.37 -5.64
N GLY A 102 -2.26 6.18 -6.21
CA GLY A 102 -1.17 5.29 -5.81
C GLY A 102 -1.44 4.45 -4.56
N PHE A 103 -2.61 4.60 -3.91
CA PHE A 103 -3.03 3.73 -2.82
C PHE A 103 -3.94 2.63 -3.34
N PHE A 104 -3.62 1.40 -2.97
CA PHE A 104 -4.40 0.22 -3.33
C PHE A 104 -4.66 -0.62 -2.09
N GLU A 105 -5.89 -1.11 -1.98
CA GLU A 105 -6.27 -2.02 -0.91
C GLU A 105 -6.06 -3.48 -1.37
N LEU A 106 -5.23 -4.23 -0.63
CA LEU A 106 -5.08 -5.66 -0.79
C LEU A 106 -5.49 -6.34 0.51
N TRP A 107 -6.50 -7.18 0.45
CA TRP A 107 -7.02 -7.96 1.59
C TRP A 107 -7.31 -7.12 2.84
N GLY A 108 -7.88 -5.91 2.66
CA GLY A 108 -8.27 -4.99 3.74
C GLY A 108 -7.12 -4.16 4.32
N VAL A 109 -5.93 -4.21 3.71
CA VAL A 109 -4.80 -3.37 4.07
C VAL A 109 -4.49 -2.42 2.92
N SER A 110 -4.34 -1.14 3.22
CA SER A 110 -3.97 -0.11 2.25
C SER A 110 -2.45 -0.03 2.12
N TYR A 111 -1.98 0.03 0.88
CA TYR A 111 -0.57 0.14 0.52
C TYR A 111 -0.36 1.31 -0.42
N PHE A 112 0.77 1.98 -0.29
CA PHE A 112 1.22 2.97 -1.27
C PHE A 112 2.17 2.31 -2.26
N ALA A 113 1.71 2.13 -3.51
CA ALA A 113 2.37 1.29 -4.50
C ALA A 113 3.81 1.74 -4.81
N GLU A 114 4.09 3.04 -4.74
CA GLU A 114 5.42 3.60 -5.03
C GLU A 114 6.48 3.16 -4.00
N GLU A 115 6.08 2.91 -2.76
CA GLU A 115 6.99 2.58 -1.66
C GLU A 115 7.24 1.07 -1.52
N ILE A 116 6.37 0.23 -2.12
CA ILE A 116 6.44 -1.22 -1.92
C ILE A 116 7.42 -1.86 -2.90
N ILE A 117 8.57 -2.28 -2.37
CA ILE A 117 9.62 -3.01 -3.10
C ILE A 117 9.61 -4.50 -2.75
N ASP A 118 9.27 -4.86 -1.52
CA ASP A 118 9.14 -6.23 -1.03
C ASP A 118 7.80 -6.38 -0.31
N LEU A 119 6.93 -7.26 -0.81
CA LEU A 119 5.65 -7.58 -0.19
C LEU A 119 5.66 -9.03 0.29
N ASN A 120 5.94 -9.22 1.57
CA ASN A 120 5.95 -10.54 2.19
C ASN A 120 4.73 -10.73 3.10
N LEU A 121 3.73 -11.45 2.57
CA LEU A 121 2.50 -11.82 3.27
C LEU A 121 2.41 -13.36 3.46
N GLN A 122 3.55 -14.03 3.63
CA GLN A 122 3.59 -15.46 3.91
C GLN A 122 2.84 -15.78 5.22
N SER A 123 1.98 -16.81 5.18
CA SER A 123 1.26 -17.32 6.38
C SER A 123 0.40 -16.25 7.07
N SER A 124 -0.17 -15.32 6.31
CA SER A 124 -1.00 -14.22 6.82
C SER A 124 -2.50 -14.53 6.86
N ASN A 125 -2.88 -15.80 6.67
CA ASN A 125 -4.28 -16.25 6.60
C ASN A 125 -5.11 -15.54 5.52
N LEU A 126 -4.48 -15.15 4.40
CA LEU A 126 -5.18 -14.52 3.29
C LEU A 126 -6.15 -15.51 2.63
N GLU A 127 -7.33 -15.01 2.27
CA GLU A 127 -8.40 -15.78 1.61
C GLU A 127 -8.90 -15.07 0.35
N GLY A 128 -9.61 -15.81 -0.50
CA GLY A 128 -10.14 -15.28 -1.75
C GLY A 128 -9.10 -15.20 -2.87
N ASN A 129 -9.37 -14.38 -3.87
CA ASN A 129 -8.53 -14.24 -5.04
C ASN A 129 -7.32 -13.32 -4.76
N ILE A 130 -6.27 -13.44 -5.59
CA ILE A 130 -5.26 -12.39 -5.69
C ILE A 130 -5.92 -11.21 -6.41
N PRO A 131 -5.99 -10.02 -5.79
CA PRO A 131 -6.60 -8.85 -6.42
C PRO A 131 -5.81 -8.39 -7.66
N PRO A 132 -6.46 -7.99 -8.77
CA PRO A 132 -5.76 -7.48 -9.95
C PRO A 132 -4.96 -6.21 -9.67
N GLU A 133 -5.33 -5.45 -8.64
CA GLU A 133 -4.61 -4.27 -8.14
C GLU A 133 -3.16 -4.59 -7.73
N ILE A 134 -2.79 -5.87 -7.55
CA ILE A 134 -1.40 -6.28 -7.34
C ILE A 134 -0.48 -5.80 -8.47
N GLY A 135 -1.00 -5.66 -9.69
CA GLY A 135 -0.28 -5.18 -10.86
C GLY A 135 0.12 -3.71 -10.80
N GLU A 136 -0.46 -2.94 -9.89
CA GLU A 136 -0.17 -1.51 -9.71
C GLU A 136 1.14 -1.26 -8.93
N PHE A 137 1.71 -2.29 -8.31
CA PHE A 137 2.94 -2.20 -7.50
C PHE A 137 4.20 -2.24 -8.38
N TYR A 138 4.34 -1.29 -9.28
CA TYR A 138 5.35 -1.26 -10.35
C TYR A 138 6.82 -1.25 -9.87
N ASN A 139 7.08 -0.92 -8.59
CA ASN A 139 8.42 -0.99 -7.99
C ASN A 139 8.70 -2.33 -7.31
N LEU A 140 7.74 -3.27 -7.30
CA LEU A 140 7.85 -4.53 -6.59
C LEU A 140 8.94 -5.43 -7.19
N VAL A 141 9.88 -5.85 -6.35
CA VAL A 141 10.99 -6.77 -6.67
C VAL A 141 10.70 -8.17 -6.12
N SER A 142 10.03 -8.27 -4.98
CA SER A 142 9.74 -9.54 -4.31
C SER A 142 8.27 -9.59 -3.87
N LEU A 143 7.58 -10.66 -4.27
CA LEU A 143 6.20 -10.96 -3.85
C LEU A 143 6.14 -12.37 -3.26
N ASN A 144 5.85 -12.47 -1.98
CA ASN A 144 5.66 -13.74 -1.28
C ASN A 144 4.26 -13.82 -0.65
N LEU A 145 3.37 -14.59 -1.30
CA LEU A 145 2.02 -14.89 -0.82
C LEU A 145 1.87 -16.35 -0.40
N SER A 146 2.99 -17.06 -0.14
CA SER A 146 2.96 -18.49 0.13
C SER A 146 2.28 -18.84 1.47
N SER A 147 1.79 -20.08 1.55
CA SER A 147 1.18 -20.64 2.78
C SER A 147 -0.03 -19.84 3.26
N ASN A 148 -0.96 -19.55 2.35
CA ASN A 148 -2.24 -18.90 2.62
C ASN A 148 -3.41 -19.77 2.11
N ASN A 149 -4.62 -19.23 2.15
CA ASN A 149 -5.84 -19.87 1.64
C ASN A 149 -6.34 -19.22 0.33
N LEU A 150 -5.42 -18.62 -0.45
CA LEU A 150 -5.76 -17.95 -1.69
C LEU A 150 -6.28 -18.95 -2.73
N ASN A 151 -7.32 -18.56 -3.46
CA ASN A 151 -7.98 -19.38 -4.49
C ASN A 151 -8.15 -18.60 -5.80
N GLY A 152 -8.83 -19.21 -6.78
CA GLY A 152 -9.02 -18.61 -8.11
C GLY A 152 -7.73 -18.58 -8.92
N HIS A 153 -7.63 -17.65 -9.86
CA HIS A 153 -6.58 -17.60 -10.87
C HIS A 153 -5.49 -16.58 -10.51
N ILE A 154 -4.30 -16.75 -11.10
CA ILE A 154 -3.31 -15.67 -11.11
C ILE A 154 -3.85 -14.56 -12.02
N PRO A 155 -3.99 -13.31 -11.53
CA PRO A 155 -4.46 -12.21 -12.37
C PRO A 155 -3.42 -11.86 -13.45
N THR A 156 -3.87 -11.56 -14.66
CA THR A 156 -3.00 -11.19 -15.79
C THR A 156 -2.19 -9.91 -15.51
N GLU A 157 -2.76 -9.03 -14.70
CA GLU A 157 -2.17 -7.77 -14.24
C GLU A 157 -0.86 -7.99 -13.47
N LEU A 158 -0.67 -9.16 -12.85
CA LEU A 158 0.60 -9.53 -12.21
C LEU A 158 1.77 -9.47 -13.21
N GLY A 159 1.50 -9.74 -14.50
CA GLY A 159 2.49 -9.60 -15.58
C GLY A 159 2.95 -8.16 -15.84
N SER A 160 2.35 -7.15 -15.22
CA SER A 160 2.78 -5.74 -15.32
C SER A 160 3.94 -5.39 -14.38
N LEU A 161 4.32 -6.28 -13.46
CA LEU A 161 5.37 -6.08 -12.46
C LEU A 161 6.77 -6.23 -13.06
N ALA A 162 7.18 -5.31 -13.92
CA ALA A 162 8.39 -5.41 -14.73
C ALA A 162 9.69 -5.58 -13.92
N ASN A 163 9.72 -5.14 -12.65
CA ASN A 163 10.88 -5.23 -11.77
C ASN A 163 10.89 -6.52 -10.90
N LEU A 164 9.86 -7.37 -11.02
CA LEU A 164 9.71 -8.54 -10.15
C LEU A 164 10.79 -9.60 -10.44
N GLN A 165 11.55 -9.96 -9.40
CA GLN A 165 12.60 -10.98 -9.44
C GLN A 165 12.21 -12.26 -8.71
N TYR A 166 11.38 -12.15 -7.66
CA TYR A 166 11.00 -13.27 -6.80
C TYR A 166 9.49 -13.35 -6.67
N LEU A 167 8.89 -14.42 -7.18
CA LEU A 167 7.46 -14.70 -7.06
C LEU A 167 7.22 -16.03 -6.39
N ASN A 168 6.63 -16.00 -5.21
CA ASN A 168 6.27 -17.19 -4.46
C ASN A 168 4.78 -17.22 -4.11
N LEU A 169 4.01 -18.05 -4.83
CA LEU A 169 2.59 -18.32 -4.62
C LEU A 169 2.33 -19.73 -4.08
N SER A 170 3.36 -20.44 -3.64
CA SER A 170 3.25 -21.85 -3.23
C SER A 170 2.37 -22.07 -2.00
N TYR A 171 1.87 -23.29 -1.82
CA TYR A 171 1.02 -23.66 -0.69
C TYR A 171 -0.24 -22.78 -0.57
N ASN A 172 -1.04 -22.76 -1.64
CA ASN A 172 -2.34 -22.09 -1.72
C ASN A 172 -3.36 -23.02 -2.38
N GLN A 173 -4.50 -22.48 -2.75
CA GLN A 173 -5.57 -23.18 -3.47
C GLN A 173 -5.81 -22.56 -4.86
N LEU A 174 -4.78 -21.94 -5.44
CA LEU A 174 -4.86 -21.30 -6.75
C LEU A 174 -5.08 -22.35 -7.83
N GLU A 175 -5.91 -22.01 -8.83
CA GLU A 175 -6.38 -22.93 -9.87
C GLU A 175 -6.30 -22.30 -11.27
N GLY A 176 -6.73 -23.06 -12.28
CA GLY A 176 -6.73 -22.64 -13.68
C GLY A 176 -5.34 -22.76 -14.33
N GLU A 177 -5.17 -22.13 -15.46
CA GLU A 177 -3.92 -22.16 -16.21
C GLU A 177 -2.91 -21.12 -15.65
N ILE A 178 -1.63 -21.41 -15.81
CA ILE A 178 -0.58 -20.40 -15.61
C ILE A 178 -0.69 -19.39 -16.76
N PRO A 179 -0.99 -18.10 -16.46
CA PRO A 179 -1.22 -17.12 -17.53
C PRO A 179 0.06 -16.87 -18.33
N SER A 180 -0.09 -16.69 -19.66
CA SER A 180 1.04 -16.37 -20.56
C SER A 180 1.75 -15.07 -20.16
N ASP A 181 1.05 -14.18 -19.49
CA ASP A 181 1.49 -12.85 -19.04
C ASP A 181 2.61 -12.93 -17.99
N ILE A 182 2.77 -14.07 -17.32
CA ILE A 182 3.95 -14.35 -16.48
C ILE A 182 5.25 -14.14 -17.25
N ALA A 183 5.25 -14.39 -18.57
CA ALA A 183 6.41 -14.22 -19.44
C ALA A 183 6.82 -12.74 -19.63
N ASN A 184 6.01 -11.79 -19.23
CA ASN A 184 6.35 -10.38 -19.25
C ASN A 184 7.30 -9.99 -18.10
N LEU A 185 7.45 -10.84 -17.10
CA LEU A 185 8.32 -10.64 -15.92
C LEU A 185 9.78 -10.94 -16.29
N LEU A 186 10.38 -10.15 -17.16
CA LEU A 186 11.69 -10.44 -17.76
C LEU A 186 12.85 -10.46 -16.73
N GLU A 187 12.68 -9.82 -15.58
CA GLU A 187 13.67 -9.81 -14.50
C GLU A 187 13.49 -10.99 -13.52
N LEU A 188 12.50 -11.87 -13.74
CA LEU A 188 12.16 -12.95 -12.81
C LEU A 188 13.29 -13.98 -12.73
N ARG A 189 13.75 -14.23 -11.50
CA ARG A 189 14.78 -15.22 -11.13
C ARG A 189 14.19 -16.45 -10.45
N GLU A 190 13.13 -16.25 -9.68
CA GLU A 190 12.49 -17.34 -8.95
C GLU A 190 10.97 -17.34 -9.16
N LEU A 191 10.43 -18.49 -9.60
CA LEU A 191 8.99 -18.74 -9.73
C LEU A 191 8.61 -20.01 -8.96
N LYS A 192 7.90 -19.82 -7.84
CA LYS A 192 7.39 -20.92 -7.01
C LYS A 192 5.86 -20.95 -7.03
N LEU A 193 5.30 -21.95 -7.73
CA LEU A 193 3.85 -22.18 -7.84
C LEU A 193 3.44 -23.54 -7.28
N HIS A 194 4.35 -24.26 -6.63
CA HIS A 194 4.10 -25.63 -6.16
C HIS A 194 3.03 -25.68 -5.07
N LYS A 195 2.39 -26.86 -4.97
CA LYS A 195 1.30 -27.12 -4.02
C LYS A 195 0.14 -26.13 -4.19
N ASN A 196 -0.47 -26.19 -5.37
CA ASN A 196 -1.68 -25.50 -5.78
C ASN A 196 -2.53 -26.44 -6.65
N TYR A 197 -3.52 -25.93 -7.34
CA TYR A 197 -4.40 -26.69 -8.25
C TYR A 197 -4.26 -26.23 -9.71
N PHE A 198 -3.14 -25.64 -10.11
CA PHE A 198 -2.92 -25.21 -11.48
C PHE A 198 -3.05 -26.37 -12.46
N SER A 199 -3.74 -26.14 -13.57
CA SER A 199 -4.04 -27.12 -14.60
C SER A 199 -3.61 -26.64 -15.99
N GLY A 200 -3.88 -27.41 -17.04
CA GLY A 200 -3.49 -27.06 -18.38
C GLY A 200 -2.00 -27.25 -18.64
N ALA A 201 -1.51 -26.70 -19.74
CA ALA A 201 -0.10 -26.81 -20.13
C ALA A 201 0.75 -25.68 -19.53
N ILE A 202 2.03 -25.95 -19.35
CA ILE A 202 3.00 -24.87 -19.08
C ILE A 202 3.05 -23.99 -20.34
N PRO A 203 2.78 -22.67 -20.21
CA PRO A 203 2.79 -21.80 -21.37
C PRO A 203 4.20 -21.76 -22.01
N SER A 204 4.29 -21.98 -23.32
CA SER A 204 5.57 -21.98 -24.03
C SER A 204 6.33 -20.66 -23.91
N SER A 205 5.58 -19.55 -23.65
CA SER A 205 6.15 -18.23 -23.41
C SER A 205 7.03 -18.17 -22.16
N ILE A 206 6.93 -19.12 -21.22
CA ILE A 206 7.79 -19.17 -20.02
C ILE A 206 9.29 -19.25 -20.42
N GLY A 207 9.59 -19.79 -21.61
CA GLY A 207 10.94 -19.82 -22.17
C GLY A 207 11.54 -18.44 -22.49
N LEU A 208 10.76 -17.38 -22.43
CA LEU A 208 11.24 -15.99 -22.58
C LEU A 208 11.90 -15.45 -21.29
N LEU A 209 11.68 -16.11 -20.17
CA LEU A 209 12.24 -15.73 -18.86
C LEU A 209 13.72 -16.14 -18.77
N SER A 210 14.58 -15.47 -19.52
CA SER A 210 16.01 -15.83 -19.64
C SER A 210 16.80 -15.68 -18.34
N ASN A 211 16.29 -14.91 -17.37
CA ASN A 211 16.90 -14.71 -16.05
C ASN A 211 16.42 -15.73 -15.01
N LEU A 212 15.49 -16.64 -15.38
CA LEU A 212 14.90 -17.57 -14.43
C LEU A 212 15.90 -18.64 -13.99
N GLU A 213 16.23 -18.66 -12.73
CA GLU A 213 17.16 -19.59 -12.08
C GLU A 213 16.42 -20.74 -11.38
N TYR A 214 15.22 -20.44 -10.85
CA TYR A 214 14.41 -21.37 -10.09
C TYR A 214 12.97 -21.42 -10.58
N LEU A 215 12.54 -22.59 -11.07
CA LEU A 215 11.15 -22.88 -11.42
C LEU A 215 10.68 -24.11 -10.62
N ASN A 216 9.67 -23.92 -9.77
CA ASN A 216 9.08 -25.01 -9.02
C ASN A 216 7.55 -25.07 -9.23
N LEU A 217 7.12 -26.08 -9.98
CA LEU A 217 5.71 -26.37 -10.32
C LEU A 217 5.20 -27.66 -9.66
N TYR A 218 5.98 -28.26 -8.74
CA TYR A 218 5.66 -29.52 -8.08
C TYR A 218 4.27 -29.50 -7.42
N ASP A 219 3.59 -30.64 -7.46
CA ASP A 219 2.31 -30.87 -6.79
C ASP A 219 1.24 -29.87 -7.27
N ASN A 220 0.86 -30.01 -8.54
CA ASN A 220 -0.21 -29.33 -9.28
C ASN A 220 -0.96 -30.33 -10.19
N GLN A 221 -1.84 -29.85 -11.03
CA GLN A 221 -2.62 -30.66 -11.98
C GLN A 221 -2.23 -30.36 -13.44
N LEU A 222 -1.00 -29.90 -13.67
CA LEU A 222 -0.51 -29.55 -14.99
C LEU A 222 -0.45 -30.76 -15.94
N THR A 223 -0.71 -30.52 -17.22
CA THR A 223 -0.76 -31.52 -18.29
C THR A 223 -0.07 -31.00 -19.54
N GLY A 224 0.00 -31.83 -20.59
CA GLY A 224 0.55 -31.41 -21.88
C GLY A 224 2.05 -31.72 -22.07
N LEU A 225 2.61 -31.19 -23.15
CA LEU A 225 4.03 -31.30 -23.48
C LEU A 225 4.78 -30.08 -22.97
N ILE A 226 6.06 -30.30 -22.63
CA ILE A 226 6.99 -29.22 -22.28
C ILE A 226 7.71 -28.79 -23.55
#